data_a4619b184f8eda36b63b05d2bda53b6d
#
_entry.id   a4619b184f8eda36b63b05d2bda53b6d
#
_cell.length_a   1.000
_cell.length_b   1.000
_cell.length_c   1.000
_cell.angle_alpha   90.00
_cell.angle_beta   90.00
_cell.angle_gamma   90.00
#
_symmetry.space_group_name_H-M   'P 1'
#
loop_
_entity.id
_entity.type
_entity.pdbx_description
1 polymer ?
#
loop_
_entity_poly.entity_id
_entity_poly.type
_entity_poly.pdbx_seq_one_letter_code
_entity_poly.pdbx_strand_id
1 'polypeptide(L)'
;MNRPSASSTLRTPLFFIVSILALFCLINFTTTYINTITNPAPLLFYGMTLIILIFYFLISITIALKYLSDKRCLFLIPVACAFIGSAIMMILALQNYSKLFYCNLNDSISYNEFLRYYFYRNALTLTQIITAALVYRFRSHRLLASHNHIIITFACISLTLAIVLIVGFSSMHLYEPTIRLASNIMVYMWTLLFFTTIALTRFRNIFWTGIYFYCFVYILTFSFLTTADVASENTWYKARLFDT
;
A
#
# COMPACT_ATOMS: atom_id res chain seq x y z
N MET A 1 -3.08 -22.80 26.93
CA MET A 1 -2.41 -22.40 25.67
C MET A 1 -2.56 -23.54 24.68
N ASN A 2 -3.60 -23.52 23.84
CA ASN A 2 -3.82 -24.59 22.85
C ASN A 2 -2.74 -24.49 21.77
N ARG A 3 -1.93 -25.54 21.63
CA ARG A 3 -0.99 -25.66 20.49
C ARG A 3 -1.82 -25.67 19.20
N PRO A 4 -1.54 -24.83 18.21
CA PRO A 4 -2.22 -24.91 16.93
C PRO A 4 -1.98 -26.31 16.34
N SER A 5 -3.04 -26.96 15.85
CA SER A 5 -2.92 -28.26 15.20
C SER A 5 -1.98 -28.14 14.00
N ALA A 6 -1.18 -29.18 13.72
CA ALA A 6 -0.21 -29.20 12.62
C ALA A 6 -0.85 -28.86 11.26
N SER A 7 -2.15 -29.14 11.09
CA SER A 7 -2.92 -28.79 9.90
C SER A 7 -3.13 -27.27 9.70
N SER A 8 -3.13 -26.49 10.78
CA SER A 8 -3.30 -25.02 10.66
C SER A 8 -2.02 -24.30 10.27
N THR A 9 -0.86 -24.88 10.58
CA THR A 9 0.46 -24.28 10.24
C THR A 9 0.83 -24.43 8.76
N LEU A 10 0.29 -25.45 8.07
CA LEU A 10 0.54 -25.65 6.64
C LEU A 10 -0.41 -24.81 5.75
N ARG A 11 -1.60 -24.47 6.25
CA ARG A 11 -2.62 -23.74 5.46
C ARG A 11 -2.20 -22.31 5.11
N THR A 12 -1.51 -21.63 6.02
CA THR A 12 -1.11 -20.22 5.79
C THR A 12 -0.03 -20.06 4.71
N PRO A 13 1.08 -20.83 4.68
CA PRO A 13 2.05 -20.75 3.59
C PRO A 13 1.48 -21.24 2.26
N LEU A 14 0.60 -22.27 2.27
CA LEU A 14 -0.08 -22.74 1.07
C LEU A 14 -0.95 -21.62 0.46
N PHE A 15 -1.76 -20.95 1.30
CA PHE A 15 -2.57 -19.80 0.86
C PHE A 15 -1.71 -18.71 0.23
N PHE A 16 -0.55 -18.39 0.81
CA PHE A 16 0.38 -17.41 0.27
C PHE A 16 0.90 -17.81 -1.12
N ILE A 17 1.34 -19.07 -1.28
CA ILE A 17 1.81 -19.59 -2.57
C ILE A 17 0.72 -19.54 -3.64
N VAL A 18 -0.51 -19.98 -3.30
CA VAL A 18 -1.65 -19.95 -4.22
C VAL A 18 -1.99 -18.51 -4.61
N SER A 19 -1.94 -17.58 -3.67
CA SER A 19 -2.18 -16.16 -3.94
C SER A 19 -1.12 -15.56 -4.89
N ILE A 20 0.15 -15.93 -4.74
CA ILE A 20 1.23 -15.51 -5.67
C ILE A 20 1.01 -16.08 -7.06
N LEU A 21 0.66 -17.37 -7.18
CA LEU A 21 0.38 -18.00 -8.47
C LEU A 21 -0.83 -17.34 -9.16
N ALA A 22 -1.90 -17.08 -8.41
CA ALA A 22 -3.08 -16.40 -8.93
C ALA A 22 -2.74 -14.98 -9.41
N LEU A 23 -1.93 -14.23 -8.63
CA LEU A 23 -1.44 -12.92 -9.02
C LEU A 23 -0.63 -12.99 -10.31
N PHE A 24 0.30 -13.94 -10.41
CA PHE A 24 1.13 -14.11 -11.60
C PHE A 24 0.29 -14.41 -12.86
N CYS A 25 -0.72 -15.27 -12.74
CA CYS A 25 -1.66 -15.56 -13.82
C CYS A 25 -2.46 -14.30 -14.21
N LEU A 26 -2.94 -13.55 -13.22
CA LEU A 26 -3.71 -12.33 -13.43
C LEU A 26 -2.85 -11.24 -14.12
N ILE A 27 -1.60 -11.07 -13.71
CA ILE A 27 -0.65 -10.14 -14.33
C ILE A 27 -0.41 -10.51 -15.80
N ASN A 28 -0.12 -11.77 -16.09
CA ASN A 28 0.11 -12.21 -17.46
C ASN A 28 -1.14 -11.99 -18.33
N PHE A 29 -2.32 -12.32 -17.83
CA PHE A 29 -3.57 -12.10 -18.54
C PHE A 29 -3.83 -10.62 -18.81
N THR A 30 -3.69 -9.78 -17.78
CA THR A 30 -3.95 -8.34 -17.88
C THR A 30 -2.91 -7.61 -18.72
N THR A 31 -1.62 -7.98 -18.64
CA THR A 31 -0.59 -7.38 -19.50
C THR A 31 -0.81 -7.73 -20.98
N THR A 32 -1.22 -8.97 -21.28
CA THR A 32 -1.59 -9.37 -22.64
C THR A 32 -2.78 -8.54 -23.13
N TYR A 33 -3.81 -8.39 -22.30
CA TYR A 33 -5.00 -7.61 -22.63
C TYR A 33 -4.69 -6.13 -22.84
N ILE A 34 -3.91 -5.50 -21.96
CA ILE A 34 -3.53 -4.07 -22.07
C ILE A 34 -2.64 -3.82 -23.28
N ASN A 35 -1.75 -4.76 -23.64
CA ASN A 35 -0.94 -4.62 -24.85
C ASN A 35 -1.77 -4.67 -26.15
N THR A 36 -2.99 -5.23 -26.10
CA THR A 36 -3.93 -5.20 -27.25
C THR A 36 -4.70 -3.87 -27.33
N ILE A 37 -4.74 -3.09 -26.25
CA ILE A 37 -5.40 -1.77 -26.22
C ILE A 37 -4.35 -0.71 -26.58
N THR A 38 -4.42 -0.19 -27.77
CA THR A 38 -3.47 0.81 -28.30
C THR A 38 -3.55 2.17 -27.58
N ASN A 39 -4.72 2.51 -27.03
CA ASN A 39 -4.92 3.73 -26.22
C ASN A 39 -5.90 3.41 -25.07
N PRO A 40 -5.43 3.05 -23.87
CA PRO A 40 -6.31 2.86 -22.73
C PRO A 40 -7.02 4.19 -22.41
N ALA A 41 -8.34 4.15 -22.41
CA ALA A 41 -9.13 5.35 -22.15
C ALA A 41 -8.81 5.90 -20.75
N PRO A 42 -8.62 7.21 -20.58
CA PRO A 42 -8.39 7.84 -19.26
C PRO A 42 -9.45 7.46 -18.23
N LEU A 43 -10.67 7.18 -18.67
CA LEU A 43 -11.78 6.71 -17.85
C LEU A 43 -11.48 5.37 -17.15
N LEU A 44 -10.72 4.48 -17.78
CA LEU A 44 -10.32 3.19 -17.18
C LEU A 44 -9.45 3.42 -15.95
N PHE A 45 -8.45 4.29 -16.06
CA PHE A 45 -7.57 4.62 -14.94
C PHE A 45 -8.32 5.25 -13.76
N TYR A 46 -9.25 6.15 -14.05
CA TYR A 46 -10.12 6.76 -13.05
C TYR A 46 -10.99 5.71 -12.35
N GLY A 47 -11.64 4.84 -13.13
CA GLY A 47 -12.47 3.76 -12.62
C GLY A 47 -11.70 2.80 -11.71
N MET A 48 -10.51 2.36 -12.12
CA MET A 48 -9.64 1.51 -11.31
C MET A 48 -9.25 2.20 -9.99
N THR A 49 -8.90 3.48 -10.05
CA THR A 49 -8.54 4.24 -8.85
C THR A 49 -9.70 4.36 -7.88
N LEU A 50 -10.93 4.55 -8.37
CA LEU A 50 -12.13 4.57 -7.53
C LEU A 50 -12.40 3.22 -6.87
N ILE A 51 -12.23 2.12 -7.60
CA ILE A 51 -12.39 0.76 -7.06
C ILE A 51 -11.39 0.53 -5.92
N ILE A 52 -10.11 0.84 -6.13
CA ILE A 52 -9.07 0.70 -5.10
C ILE A 52 -9.42 1.57 -3.88
N LEU A 53 -9.86 2.81 -4.09
CA LEU A 53 -10.28 3.72 -3.03
C LEU A 53 -11.38 3.11 -2.15
N ILE A 54 -12.42 2.55 -2.76
CA ILE A 54 -13.52 1.90 -2.04
C ILE A 54 -12.99 0.71 -1.21
N PHE A 55 -12.14 -0.13 -1.81
CA PHE A 55 -11.53 -1.25 -1.08
C PHE A 55 -10.69 -0.79 0.11
N TYR A 56 -9.92 0.28 -0.03
CA TYR A 56 -9.11 0.80 1.07
C TYR A 56 -9.97 1.32 2.22
N PHE A 57 -11.08 2.00 1.93
CA PHE A 57 -12.05 2.40 2.96
C PHE A 57 -12.69 1.18 3.66
N LEU A 58 -13.15 0.20 2.89
CA LEU A 58 -13.77 -1.01 3.44
C LEU A 58 -12.79 -1.79 4.32
N ILE A 59 -11.55 -1.97 3.87
CA ILE A 59 -10.50 -2.63 4.65
C ILE A 59 -10.22 -1.86 5.94
N SER A 60 -10.05 -0.54 5.86
CA SER A 60 -9.80 0.30 7.04
C SER A 60 -10.92 0.21 8.06
N ILE A 61 -12.18 0.32 7.62
CA ILE A 61 -13.36 0.19 8.49
C ILE A 61 -13.40 -1.20 9.13
N THR A 62 -13.21 -2.26 8.34
CA THR A 62 -13.22 -3.64 8.84
C THR A 62 -12.15 -3.87 9.90
N ILE A 63 -10.93 -3.36 9.68
CA ILE A 63 -9.83 -3.43 10.65
C ILE A 63 -10.14 -2.63 11.91
N ALA A 64 -10.70 -1.42 11.77
CA ALA A 64 -11.09 -0.59 12.89
C ALA A 64 -12.19 -1.25 13.74
N LEU A 65 -13.22 -1.83 13.12
CA LEU A 65 -14.27 -2.58 13.80
C LEU A 65 -13.70 -3.80 14.53
N LYS A 66 -12.75 -4.51 13.91
CA LYS A 66 -12.07 -5.63 14.55
C LYS A 66 -11.29 -5.18 15.80
N TYR A 67 -10.60 -4.05 15.74
CA TYR A 67 -9.94 -3.46 16.90
C TYR A 67 -10.93 -3.07 18.00
N LEU A 68 -12.07 -2.46 17.64
CA LEU A 68 -13.12 -2.09 18.62
C LEU A 68 -13.71 -3.33 19.32
N SER A 69 -13.83 -4.43 18.60
CA SER A 69 -14.29 -5.73 19.14
C SER A 69 -13.25 -6.40 20.03
N ASP A 70 -11.95 -6.28 19.69
CA ASP A 70 -10.86 -6.88 20.45
C ASP A 70 -9.71 -5.87 20.60
N LYS A 71 -9.75 -5.08 21.67
CA LYS A 71 -8.74 -4.07 22.01
C LYS A 71 -7.33 -4.64 22.25
N ARG A 72 -7.18 -5.96 22.39
CA ARG A 72 -5.87 -6.62 22.53
C ARG A 72 -5.07 -6.61 21.22
N CYS A 73 -5.75 -6.36 20.10
CA CYS A 73 -5.14 -6.31 18.76
C CYS A 73 -4.68 -4.88 18.41
N LEU A 74 -3.93 -4.22 19.28
CA LEU A 74 -3.47 -2.84 19.10
C LEU A 74 -2.72 -2.59 17.79
N PHE A 75 -2.02 -3.60 17.26
CA PHE A 75 -1.31 -3.52 15.96
C PHE A 75 -2.25 -3.28 14.75
N LEU A 76 -3.56 -3.45 14.92
CA LEU A 76 -4.53 -3.15 13.87
C LEU A 76 -4.71 -1.65 13.63
N ILE A 77 -4.44 -0.79 14.64
CA ILE A 77 -4.60 0.65 14.51
C ILE A 77 -3.68 1.25 13.44
N PRO A 78 -2.34 1.04 13.50
CA PRO A 78 -1.47 1.56 12.44
C PRO A 78 -1.85 1.01 11.06
N VAL A 79 -2.31 -0.24 10.95
CA VAL A 79 -2.76 -0.80 9.67
C VAL A 79 -4.02 -0.10 9.17
N ALA A 80 -5.01 0.16 10.04
CA ALA A 80 -6.18 0.96 9.67
C ALA A 80 -5.79 2.37 9.22
N CYS A 81 -4.84 3.01 9.92
CA CYS A 81 -4.30 4.32 9.55
C CYS A 81 -3.56 4.30 8.21
N ALA A 82 -2.87 3.20 7.87
CA ALA A 82 -2.23 3.02 6.58
C ALA A 82 -3.25 3.05 5.44
N PHE A 83 -4.32 2.27 5.55
CA PHE A 83 -5.35 2.17 4.51
C PHE A 83 -6.19 3.44 4.39
N ILE A 84 -6.62 4.05 5.50
CA ILE A 84 -7.40 5.30 5.43
C ILE A 84 -6.55 6.47 4.93
N GLY A 85 -5.29 6.56 5.35
CA GLY A 85 -4.36 7.58 4.86
C GLY A 85 -4.08 7.41 3.36
N SER A 86 -3.91 6.16 2.91
CA SER A 86 -3.78 5.83 1.48
C SER A 86 -5.03 6.24 0.70
N ALA A 87 -6.22 5.99 1.23
CA ALA A 87 -7.48 6.41 0.60
C ALA A 87 -7.57 7.94 0.46
N ILE A 88 -7.23 8.69 1.51
CA ILE A 88 -7.21 10.16 1.46
C ILE A 88 -6.21 10.67 0.41
N MET A 89 -5.01 10.10 0.35
CA MET A 89 -4.01 10.44 -0.67
C MET A 89 -4.53 10.18 -2.10
N MET A 90 -5.31 9.11 -2.29
CA MET A 90 -5.92 8.81 -3.58
C MET A 90 -7.01 9.81 -3.95
N ILE A 91 -7.79 10.30 -2.98
CA ILE A 91 -8.77 11.38 -3.22
C ILE A 91 -8.05 12.65 -3.69
N LEU A 92 -6.97 13.04 -3.01
CA LEU A 92 -6.17 14.20 -3.39
C LEU A 92 -5.58 14.03 -4.80
N ALA A 93 -5.07 12.84 -5.12
CA ALA A 93 -4.58 12.52 -6.46
C ALA A 93 -5.69 12.63 -7.52
N LEU A 94 -6.91 12.14 -7.23
CA LEU A 94 -8.04 12.22 -8.14
C LEU A 94 -8.53 13.66 -8.37
N GLN A 95 -8.50 14.52 -7.35
CA GLN A 95 -8.86 15.92 -7.50
C GLN A 95 -7.92 16.64 -8.47
N ASN A 96 -6.64 16.33 -8.44
CA ASN A 96 -5.66 16.88 -9.38
C ASN A 96 -5.77 16.24 -10.78
N TYR A 97 -6.17 14.98 -10.84
CA TYR A 97 -6.39 14.27 -12.10
C TYR A 97 -7.57 14.85 -12.91
N SER A 98 -8.60 15.39 -12.27
CA SER A 98 -9.69 16.05 -12.98
C SER A 98 -9.23 17.24 -13.81
N LYS A 99 -8.17 17.92 -13.40
CA LYS A 99 -7.56 19.03 -14.18
C LYS A 99 -6.87 18.51 -15.45
N LEU A 100 -6.36 17.28 -15.45
CA LEU A 100 -5.76 16.61 -16.62
C LEU A 100 -6.76 16.34 -17.74
N PHE A 101 -8.03 16.07 -17.41
CA PHE A 101 -9.07 15.84 -18.43
C PHE A 101 -9.45 17.09 -19.22
N TYR A 102 -9.27 18.27 -18.63
CA TYR A 102 -9.62 19.56 -19.24
C TYR A 102 -8.41 20.27 -19.86
N CYS A 103 -7.18 19.88 -19.53
CA CYS A 103 -5.96 20.41 -20.10
C CYS A 103 -5.35 19.34 -21.01
N ASN A 104 -4.88 19.75 -22.21
CA ASN A 104 -4.19 18.85 -23.16
C ASN A 104 -3.12 18.04 -22.45
N LEU A 105 -3.05 16.75 -22.74
CA LEU A 105 -2.15 15.71 -22.19
C LEU A 105 -0.64 16.05 -22.17
N ASN A 106 -0.25 17.20 -22.67
CA ASN A 106 1.15 17.66 -22.73
C ASN A 106 1.64 18.37 -21.45
N ASP A 107 0.81 18.50 -20.39
CA ASP A 107 1.25 19.12 -19.14
C ASP A 107 1.99 18.13 -18.26
N SER A 108 3.32 18.08 -18.43
CA SER A 108 4.27 17.35 -17.55
C SER A 108 4.11 17.64 -16.05
N ILE A 109 3.55 18.78 -15.71
CA ILE A 109 3.30 19.24 -14.32
C ILE A 109 2.28 18.34 -13.61
N SER A 110 1.22 17.99 -14.27
CA SER A 110 0.10 17.21 -13.73
C SER A 110 0.49 15.76 -13.43
N TYR A 111 1.37 15.19 -14.25
CA TYR A 111 1.92 13.86 -14.09
C TYR A 111 2.85 13.75 -12.87
N ASN A 112 3.70 14.75 -12.65
CA ASN A 112 4.60 14.82 -11.51
C ASN A 112 3.84 14.93 -10.18
N GLU A 113 2.70 15.62 -10.15
CA GLU A 113 1.85 15.67 -8.94
C GLU A 113 1.27 14.31 -8.59
N PHE A 114 0.78 13.57 -9.58
CA PHE A 114 0.26 12.22 -9.37
C PHE A 114 1.32 11.28 -8.81
N LEU A 115 2.54 11.28 -9.37
CA LEU A 115 3.69 10.54 -8.87
C LEU A 115 4.01 10.85 -7.42
N ARG A 116 3.96 12.11 -7.06
CA ARG A 116 4.19 12.58 -5.70
C ARG A 116 3.22 11.91 -4.74
N TYR A 117 1.91 11.95 -5.00
CA TYR A 117 0.91 11.29 -4.16
C TYR A 117 1.15 9.79 -4.07
N TYR A 118 1.56 9.16 -5.16
CA TYR A 118 1.87 7.73 -5.19
C TYR A 118 3.03 7.37 -4.26
N PHE A 119 4.16 8.07 -4.32
CA PHE A 119 5.31 7.81 -3.47
C PHE A 119 5.02 8.08 -1.99
N TYR A 120 4.39 9.20 -1.66
CA TYR A 120 4.07 9.52 -0.27
C TYR A 120 3.04 8.57 0.33
N ARG A 121 2.06 8.14 -0.44
CA ARG A 121 1.11 7.09 -0.04
C ARG A 121 1.86 5.82 0.36
N ASN A 122 2.81 5.39 -0.46
CA ASN A 122 3.60 4.20 -0.19
C ASN A 122 4.52 4.37 1.02
N ALA A 123 5.15 5.51 1.19
CA ALA A 123 5.97 5.84 2.36
C ALA A 123 5.12 5.82 3.65
N LEU A 124 3.91 6.40 3.63
CA LEU A 124 2.96 6.35 4.74
C LEU A 124 2.59 4.91 5.08
N THR A 125 2.19 4.11 4.08
CA THR A 125 1.79 2.73 4.28
C THR A 125 2.93 1.91 4.87
N LEU A 126 4.14 2.06 4.34
CA LEU A 126 5.35 1.38 4.82
C LEU A 126 5.63 1.72 6.29
N THR A 127 5.62 3.00 6.67
CA THR A 127 5.88 3.42 8.06
C THR A 127 4.82 2.89 9.02
N GLN A 128 3.55 2.87 8.63
CA GLN A 128 2.47 2.34 9.46
C GLN A 128 2.53 0.81 9.60
N ILE A 129 2.90 0.07 8.55
CA ILE A 129 3.07 -1.39 8.63
C ILE A 129 4.28 -1.75 9.51
N ILE A 130 5.39 -1.00 9.43
CA ILE A 130 6.53 -1.17 10.35
C ILE A 130 6.06 -0.95 11.79
N THR A 131 5.32 0.12 12.04
CA THR A 131 4.77 0.41 13.36
C THR A 131 3.87 -0.71 13.86
N ALA A 132 3.01 -1.26 12.99
CA ALA A 132 2.16 -2.41 13.32
C ALA A 132 2.99 -3.65 13.70
N ALA A 133 4.04 -3.96 12.95
CA ALA A 133 4.92 -5.10 13.22
C ALA A 133 5.67 -4.95 14.54
N LEU A 134 6.15 -3.73 14.85
CA LEU A 134 6.78 -3.41 16.12
C LEU A 134 5.80 -3.53 17.28
N VAL A 135 4.60 -2.95 17.18
CA VAL A 135 3.54 -3.07 18.20
C VAL A 135 3.16 -4.54 18.40
N TYR A 136 3.06 -5.33 17.33
CA TYR A 136 2.79 -6.76 17.43
C TYR A 136 3.91 -7.51 18.16
N ARG A 137 5.16 -7.20 17.90
CA ARG A 137 6.32 -7.83 18.52
C ARG A 137 6.43 -7.51 20.01
N PHE A 138 6.19 -6.24 20.36
CA PHE A 138 6.35 -5.75 21.72
C PHE A 138 5.08 -5.82 22.57
N ARG A 139 3.99 -6.42 22.06
CA ARG A 139 2.69 -6.52 22.75
C ARG A 139 2.75 -7.17 24.13
N SER A 140 3.78 -8.00 24.42
CA SER A 140 3.99 -8.66 25.70
C SER A 140 4.77 -7.79 26.70
N HIS A 141 5.34 -6.66 26.28
CA HIS A 141 6.05 -5.76 27.17
C HIS A 141 5.08 -4.91 27.99
N ARG A 142 5.44 -4.67 29.27
CA ARG A 142 4.67 -3.81 30.20
C ARG A 142 4.47 -2.39 29.68
N LEU A 143 5.33 -1.93 28.75
CA LEU A 143 5.23 -0.62 28.10
C LEU A 143 3.95 -0.45 27.26
N LEU A 144 3.30 -1.54 26.86
CA LEU A 144 2.03 -1.56 26.11
C LEU A 144 0.83 -1.79 27.04
N ALA A 145 0.97 -1.52 28.35
CA ALA A 145 -0.14 -1.58 29.29
C ALA A 145 -1.23 -0.52 28.94
N SER A 146 -2.41 -0.70 29.51
CA SER A 146 -3.69 -0.03 29.18
C SER A 146 -3.64 1.45 28.78
N HIS A 147 -2.77 2.26 29.38
CA HIS A 147 -2.65 3.71 29.07
C HIS A 147 -2.01 4.01 27.72
N ASN A 148 -1.19 3.11 27.18
CA ASN A 148 -0.45 3.33 25.94
C ASN A 148 -1.29 3.15 24.68
N HIS A 149 -2.49 2.53 24.78
CA HIS A 149 -3.40 2.40 23.63
C HIS A 149 -3.81 3.77 23.07
N ILE A 150 -4.12 4.72 23.96
CA ILE A 150 -4.51 6.08 23.55
C ILE A 150 -3.33 6.79 22.90
N ILE A 151 -2.14 6.69 23.50
CA ILE A 151 -0.93 7.34 22.98
C ILE A 151 -0.57 6.80 21.60
N ILE A 152 -0.56 5.46 21.42
CA ILE A 152 -0.24 4.84 20.13
C ILE A 152 -1.28 5.21 19.07
N THR A 153 -2.58 5.18 19.44
CA THR A 153 -3.65 5.57 18.54
C THR A 153 -3.49 7.02 18.10
N PHE A 154 -3.27 7.92 19.04
CA PHE A 154 -3.06 9.34 18.76
C PHE A 154 -1.80 9.57 17.91
N ALA A 155 -0.70 8.90 18.21
CA ALA A 155 0.54 8.99 17.44
C ALA A 155 0.36 8.50 15.97
N CYS A 156 -0.34 7.39 15.77
CA CYS A 156 -0.62 6.88 14.40
C CYS A 156 -1.53 7.83 13.62
N ILE A 157 -2.56 8.37 14.24
CA ILE A 157 -3.48 9.32 13.60
C ILE A 157 -2.76 10.63 13.31
N SER A 158 -1.99 11.19 14.25
CA SER A 158 -1.26 12.44 14.05
C SER A 158 -0.18 12.31 12.97
N LEU A 159 0.53 11.18 12.91
CA LEU A 159 1.48 10.89 11.85
C LEU A 159 0.81 10.84 10.48
N THR A 160 -0.33 10.15 10.38
CA THR A 160 -1.10 10.07 9.15
C THR A 160 -1.57 11.45 8.69
N LEU A 161 -2.15 12.24 9.60
CA LEU A 161 -2.57 13.61 9.33
C LEU A 161 -1.41 14.51 8.92
N ALA A 162 -0.28 14.44 9.62
CA ALA A 162 0.90 15.24 9.30
C ALA A 162 1.42 14.95 7.88
N ILE A 163 1.52 13.67 7.49
CA ILE A 163 1.98 13.30 6.15
C ILE A 163 0.96 13.77 5.10
N VAL A 164 -0.34 13.57 5.32
CA VAL A 164 -1.40 14.01 4.39
C VAL A 164 -1.36 15.54 4.20
N LEU A 165 -1.19 16.30 5.28
CA LEU A 165 -1.10 17.76 5.21
C LEU A 165 0.18 18.20 4.49
N ILE A 166 1.34 17.62 4.83
CA ILE A 166 2.61 17.95 4.15
C ILE A 166 2.48 17.73 2.64
N VAL A 167 1.88 16.61 2.23
CA VAL A 167 1.72 16.29 0.81
C VAL A 167 0.70 17.23 0.13
N GLY A 168 -0.40 17.54 0.82
CA GLY A 168 -1.44 18.44 0.30
C GLY A 168 -0.93 19.87 0.06
N PHE A 169 -0.01 20.35 0.91
CA PHE A 169 0.54 21.71 0.82
C PHE A 169 1.91 21.79 0.14
N SER A 170 2.59 20.68 -0.12
CA SER A 170 3.89 20.65 -0.77
C SER A 170 3.76 20.84 -2.28
N SER A 171 4.58 21.72 -2.86
CA SER A 171 4.69 21.96 -4.31
C SER A 171 5.95 21.37 -4.94
N MET A 172 6.51 20.30 -4.35
CA MET A 172 7.74 19.70 -4.87
C MET A 172 7.52 19.05 -6.24
N HIS A 173 8.33 19.44 -7.23
CA HIS A 173 8.42 18.77 -8.52
C HIS A 173 9.43 17.61 -8.46
N LEU A 174 9.02 16.44 -8.93
CA LEU A 174 9.90 15.27 -9.02
C LEU A 174 10.48 15.21 -10.43
N TYR A 175 11.82 15.28 -10.53
CA TYR A 175 12.54 15.09 -11.77
C TYR A 175 12.72 13.58 -12.05
N GLU A 176 12.83 13.18 -13.32
CA GLU A 176 12.96 11.79 -13.74
C GLU A 176 14.07 11.01 -12.99
N PRO A 177 15.30 11.50 -12.83
CA PRO A 177 16.33 10.80 -12.06
C PRO A 177 15.94 10.62 -10.58
N THR A 178 15.20 11.56 -10.01
CA THR A 178 14.69 11.47 -8.63
C THR A 178 13.62 10.38 -8.52
N ILE A 179 12.78 10.19 -9.52
CA ILE A 179 11.75 9.16 -9.57
C ILE A 179 12.38 7.77 -9.58
N ARG A 180 13.39 7.55 -10.43
CA ARG A 180 14.13 6.27 -10.48
C ARG A 180 14.83 5.97 -9.16
N LEU A 181 15.48 6.96 -8.56
CA LEU A 181 16.12 6.81 -7.25
C LEU A 181 15.09 6.49 -6.17
N ALA A 182 13.97 7.21 -6.13
CA ALA A 182 12.89 6.97 -5.18
C ALA A 182 12.27 5.57 -5.36
N SER A 183 12.06 5.11 -6.59
CA SER A 183 11.57 3.77 -6.89
C SER A 183 12.54 2.68 -6.38
N ASN A 184 13.84 2.83 -6.62
CA ASN A 184 14.85 1.92 -6.11
C ASN A 184 14.85 1.86 -4.57
N ILE A 185 14.80 3.02 -3.91
CA ILE A 185 14.72 3.09 -2.45
C ILE A 185 13.46 2.37 -1.96
N MET A 186 12.31 2.56 -2.62
CA MET A 186 11.06 1.88 -2.25
C MET A 186 11.16 0.36 -2.41
N VAL A 187 11.80 -0.16 -3.47
CA VAL A 187 12.05 -1.61 -3.63
C VAL A 187 12.81 -2.16 -2.42
N TYR A 188 13.92 -1.51 -2.04
CA TYR A 188 14.72 -1.95 -0.90
C TYR A 188 13.92 -1.89 0.41
N MET A 189 13.18 -0.81 0.64
CA MET A 189 12.38 -0.63 1.85
C MET A 189 11.25 -1.65 1.97
N TRP A 190 10.52 -1.92 0.87
CA TRP A 190 9.47 -2.95 0.84
C TRP A 190 10.05 -4.35 1.00
N THR A 191 11.21 -4.64 0.41
CA THR A 191 11.92 -5.92 0.57
C THR A 191 12.36 -6.12 2.02
N LEU A 192 12.94 -5.09 2.63
CA LEU A 192 13.33 -5.12 4.04
C LEU A 192 12.11 -5.36 4.94
N LEU A 193 11.00 -4.64 4.69
CA LEU A 193 9.75 -4.81 5.43
C LEU A 193 9.19 -6.22 5.26
N PHE A 194 9.20 -6.78 4.07
CA PHE A 194 8.75 -8.14 3.78
C PHE A 194 9.51 -9.16 4.65
N PHE A 195 10.82 -9.15 4.63
CA PHE A 195 11.63 -10.07 5.42
C PHE A 195 11.50 -9.82 6.94
N THR A 196 11.47 -8.58 7.38
CA THR A 196 11.30 -8.25 8.79
C THR A 196 9.93 -8.68 9.33
N THR A 197 8.86 -8.49 8.58
CA THR A 197 7.53 -8.94 8.98
C THR A 197 7.45 -10.46 9.06
N ILE A 198 8.02 -11.20 8.12
CA ILE A 198 8.11 -12.67 8.17
C ILE A 198 8.91 -13.12 9.42
N ALA A 199 10.08 -12.53 9.67
CA ALA A 199 10.90 -12.86 10.82
C ALA A 199 10.18 -12.62 12.16
N LEU A 200 9.40 -11.53 12.27
CA LEU A 200 8.70 -11.15 13.48
C LEU A 200 7.44 -11.99 13.73
N THR A 201 6.71 -12.36 12.68
CA THR A 201 5.36 -12.93 12.80
C THR A 201 5.26 -14.41 12.39
N ARG A 202 6.25 -14.94 11.64
CA ARG A 202 6.45 -16.36 11.32
C ARG A 202 5.20 -17.07 10.78
N PHE A 203 4.44 -16.47 9.86
CA PHE A 203 3.22 -17.05 9.26
C PHE A 203 2.17 -17.55 10.29
N ARG A 204 2.17 -17.02 11.50
CA ARG A 204 1.28 -17.51 12.57
C ARG A 204 -0.18 -17.09 12.43
N ASN A 205 -0.48 -16.12 11.57
CA ASN A 205 -1.82 -15.56 11.42
C ASN A 205 -2.08 -15.22 9.95
N ILE A 206 -3.27 -15.56 9.46
CA ILE A 206 -3.71 -15.25 8.10
C ILE A 206 -3.66 -13.73 7.79
N PHE A 207 -3.91 -12.89 8.80
CA PHE A 207 -3.79 -11.44 8.66
C PHE A 207 -2.37 -11.01 8.22
N TRP A 208 -1.32 -11.56 8.88
CA TRP A 208 0.06 -11.26 8.50
C TRP A 208 0.43 -11.85 7.14
N THR A 209 -0.16 -12.98 6.77
CA THR A 209 0.00 -13.53 5.42
C THR A 209 -0.53 -12.58 4.35
N GLY A 210 -1.67 -11.90 4.61
CA GLY A 210 -2.16 -10.83 3.75
C GLY A 210 -1.19 -9.64 3.65
N ILE A 211 -0.58 -9.24 4.78
CA ILE A 211 0.45 -8.18 4.78
C ILE A 211 1.69 -8.59 3.98
N TYR A 212 2.15 -9.86 4.07
CA TYR A 212 3.27 -10.33 3.25
C TYR A 212 2.95 -10.26 1.75
N PHE A 213 1.74 -10.70 1.39
CA PHE A 213 1.29 -10.63 0.02
C PHE A 213 1.26 -9.18 -0.48
N TYR A 214 0.74 -8.28 0.32
CA TYR A 214 0.73 -6.85 0.04
C TYR A 214 2.15 -6.30 -0.16
N CYS A 215 3.10 -6.59 0.74
CA CYS A 215 4.50 -6.19 0.57
C CYS A 215 5.10 -6.75 -0.72
N PHE A 216 4.82 -8.01 -1.05
CA PHE A 216 5.33 -8.65 -2.25
C PHE A 216 4.81 -7.97 -3.53
N VAL A 217 3.51 -7.63 -3.57
CA VAL A 217 2.93 -6.88 -4.68
C VAL A 217 3.64 -5.54 -4.88
N TYR A 218 3.92 -4.81 -3.80
CA TYR A 218 4.63 -3.53 -3.90
C TYR A 218 6.08 -3.67 -4.33
N ILE A 219 6.78 -4.72 -3.91
CA ILE A 219 8.13 -5.03 -4.44
C ILE A 219 8.06 -5.20 -5.96
N LEU A 220 7.10 -5.97 -6.46
CA LEU A 220 6.93 -6.17 -7.91
C LEU A 220 6.59 -4.86 -8.63
N THR A 221 5.65 -4.08 -8.09
CA THR A 221 5.24 -2.80 -8.67
C THR A 221 6.41 -1.83 -8.79
N PHE A 222 7.17 -1.64 -7.71
CA PHE A 222 8.32 -0.73 -7.76
C PHE A 222 9.49 -1.29 -8.58
N SER A 223 9.72 -2.60 -8.58
CA SER A 223 10.72 -3.23 -9.48
C SER A 223 10.35 -3.00 -10.94
N PHE A 224 9.07 -3.09 -11.27
CA PHE A 224 8.58 -2.77 -12.60
C PHE A 224 8.81 -1.29 -12.94
N LEU A 225 8.49 -0.37 -12.04
CA LEU A 225 8.69 1.07 -12.25
C LEU A 225 10.17 1.47 -12.41
N THR A 226 11.11 0.69 -11.86
CA THR A 226 12.55 0.95 -12.04
C THR A 226 13.07 0.54 -13.41
N THR A 227 12.45 -0.47 -14.03
CA THR A 227 12.90 -1.05 -15.31
C THR A 227 12.16 -0.49 -16.52
N ALA A 228 10.94 -0.01 -16.32
CA ALA A 228 10.09 0.52 -17.39
C ALA A 228 10.41 1.98 -17.68
N ASP A 229 10.03 2.42 -18.89
CA ASP A 229 10.05 3.84 -19.24
C ASP A 229 8.96 4.57 -18.46
N VAL A 230 9.37 5.33 -17.44
CA VAL A 230 8.48 6.03 -16.50
C VAL A 230 7.67 7.12 -17.22
N ALA A 231 8.15 7.61 -18.37
CA ALA A 231 7.46 8.63 -19.15
C ALA A 231 6.27 8.06 -19.97
N SER A 232 6.16 6.74 -20.12
CA SER A 232 5.07 6.15 -20.89
C SER A 232 3.80 6.00 -20.05
N GLU A 233 2.66 6.46 -20.60
CA GLU A 233 1.34 6.28 -19.97
C GLU A 233 1.03 4.80 -19.70
N ASN A 234 1.41 3.90 -20.59
CA ASN A 234 1.19 2.45 -20.47
C ASN A 234 1.87 1.86 -19.22
N THR A 235 3.01 2.40 -18.80
CA THR A 235 3.71 1.96 -17.58
C THR A 235 2.86 2.21 -16.35
N TRP A 236 2.17 3.35 -16.29
CA TRP A 236 1.31 3.70 -15.16
C TRP A 236 0.03 2.89 -15.10
N TYR A 237 -0.56 2.57 -16.24
CA TYR A 237 -1.70 1.64 -16.28
C TYR A 237 -1.32 0.26 -15.74
N LYS A 238 -0.15 -0.25 -16.12
CA LYS A 238 0.38 -1.52 -15.61
C LYS A 238 0.67 -1.44 -14.10
N ALA A 239 1.33 -0.39 -13.63
CA ALA A 239 1.58 -0.19 -12.21
C ALA A 239 0.27 -0.11 -11.40
N ARG A 240 -0.77 0.51 -11.96
CA ARG A 240 -2.08 0.61 -11.31
C ARG A 240 -2.81 -0.73 -11.26
N LEU A 241 -2.63 -1.59 -12.25
CA LEU A 241 -3.13 -2.96 -12.23
C LEU A 241 -2.57 -3.79 -11.08
N PHE A 242 -1.30 -3.58 -10.73
CA PHE A 242 -0.70 -4.24 -9.57
C PHE A 242 -1.28 -3.73 -8.25
N ASP A 243 -1.78 -2.50 -8.21
CA ASP A 243 -2.42 -1.92 -7.02
C ASP A 243 -3.87 -2.42 -6.80
N THR A 244 -4.57 -2.89 -7.88
CA THR A 244 -5.96 -3.40 -7.83
C THR A 244 -6.03 -4.81 -7.35
#